data_363301db585069fe26bc07f38389d31c
#
_entry.id   363301db585069fe26bc07f38389d31c
#
_cell.length_a   1.000
_cell.length_b   1.000
_cell.length_c   1.000
_cell.angle_alpha   90.00
_cell.angle_beta   90.00
_cell.angle_gamma   90.00
#
_symmetry.space_group_name_H-M   'P 1'
#
loop_
_entity.id
_entity.type
_entity.pdbx_description
1 polymer ?
#
loop_
_entity_poly.entity_id
_entity_poly.type
_entity_poly.pdbx_seq_one_letter_code
_entity_poly.pdbx_strand_id
1 'polypeptide(L)'
;MDRIAVIGAGNIGEAFISGLVGAGVDPAKITATNRSESRGAELAQRYGVRTTTNNREAVRDVDVVLLCVKPAQILDVIAQLGEELTVADTCPVLVSMAAGITLASMEEAVSAAGTPIVRVMPNTPMLQGKGVLAAACGRFVDEGQRDDVVKLLSTVGQVFEIAESQMDAVTAISGSGPAYFFLVAEALVDAXSWWLRRWGTLASPSAWRASWRSSWRVRRLRAPV
;
A
#
# COMPACT_ATOMS: atom_id res chain seq x y z
N MET A 1 -0.69 4.93 20.24
CA MET A 1 -1.10 5.94 19.23
C MET A 1 -2.60 5.93 19.08
N ASP A 2 -3.26 7.05 19.39
CA ASP A 2 -4.72 7.12 19.45
C ASP A 2 -5.35 7.93 18.31
N ARG A 3 -4.71 9.03 17.91
CA ARG A 3 -5.22 9.94 16.88
C ARG A 3 -4.39 9.78 15.61
N ILE A 4 -5.06 9.56 14.49
CA ILE A 4 -4.41 9.15 13.23
C ILE A 4 -4.86 10.09 12.11
N ALA A 5 -3.89 10.66 11.39
CA ALA A 5 -4.17 11.37 10.13
C ALA A 5 -3.79 10.47 8.95
N VAL A 6 -4.67 10.40 7.94
CA VAL A 6 -4.40 9.68 6.68
C VAL A 6 -4.38 10.71 5.55
N ILE A 7 -3.18 11.08 5.13
CA ILE A 7 -2.99 12.10 4.09
C ILE A 7 -3.02 11.42 2.71
N GLY A 8 -4.05 11.74 1.94
CA GLY A 8 -4.27 11.13 0.63
C GLY A 8 -4.99 9.79 0.71
N ALA A 9 -6.26 9.81 1.15
CA ALA A 9 -7.05 8.58 1.32
C ALA A 9 -7.62 8.05 -0.02
N GLY A 10 -6.70 7.71 -0.93
CA GLY A 10 -6.97 6.88 -2.12
C GLY A 10 -7.04 5.40 -1.73
N ASN A 11 -6.69 4.50 -2.65
CA ASN A 11 -6.78 3.05 -2.39
C ASN A 11 -5.96 2.59 -1.18
N ILE A 12 -4.70 3.06 -1.07
CA ILE A 12 -3.82 2.70 0.05
C ILE A 12 -4.36 3.28 1.37
N GLY A 13 -4.70 4.57 1.38
CA GLY A 13 -5.24 5.22 2.58
C GLY A 13 -6.56 4.60 3.02
N GLU A 14 -7.45 4.27 2.09
CA GLU A 14 -8.72 3.59 2.41
C GLU A 14 -8.47 2.19 3.01
N ALA A 15 -7.47 1.44 2.49
CA ALA A 15 -7.13 0.14 3.08
C ALA A 15 -6.74 0.27 4.56
N PHE A 16 -5.93 1.30 4.89
CA PHE A 16 -5.59 1.57 6.29
C PHE A 16 -6.81 1.98 7.11
N ILE A 17 -7.65 2.87 6.60
CA ILE A 17 -8.89 3.27 7.29
C ILE A 17 -9.74 2.02 7.60
N SER A 18 -9.96 1.19 6.59
CA SER A 18 -10.74 -0.06 6.72
C SER A 18 -10.11 -1.01 7.75
N GLY A 19 -8.79 -1.20 7.67
CA GLY A 19 -8.04 -2.07 8.61
C GLY A 19 -8.11 -1.57 10.04
N LEU A 20 -7.90 -0.27 10.26
CA LEU A 20 -7.94 0.36 11.58
C LEU A 20 -9.34 0.25 12.22
N VAL A 21 -10.38 0.62 11.46
CA VAL A 21 -11.76 0.53 11.94
C VAL A 21 -12.13 -0.94 12.22
N GLY A 22 -11.72 -1.85 11.33
CA GLY A 22 -11.91 -3.31 11.50
C GLY A 22 -11.19 -3.86 12.73
N ALA A 23 -10.08 -3.27 13.13
CA ALA A 23 -9.32 -3.63 14.34
C ALA A 23 -9.87 -2.97 15.62
N GLY A 24 -10.94 -2.17 15.49
CA GLY A 24 -11.61 -1.56 16.64
C GLY A 24 -11.13 -0.16 17.01
N VAL A 25 -10.36 0.49 16.16
CA VAL A 25 -9.99 1.90 16.35
C VAL A 25 -11.24 2.76 16.16
N ASP A 26 -11.49 3.66 17.11
CA ASP A 26 -12.63 4.59 17.04
C ASP A 26 -12.51 5.46 15.78
N PRO A 27 -13.47 5.40 14.85
CA PRO A 27 -13.45 6.23 13.65
C PRO A 27 -13.31 7.74 13.91
N ALA A 28 -13.84 8.23 15.03
CA ALA A 28 -13.72 9.65 15.40
C ALA A 28 -12.27 10.09 15.67
N LYS A 29 -11.36 9.14 15.86
CA LYS A 29 -9.93 9.38 16.08
C LYS A 29 -9.13 9.37 14.77
N ILE A 30 -9.79 9.09 13.63
CA ILE A 30 -9.17 9.02 12.31
C ILE A 30 -9.63 10.23 11.48
N THR A 31 -8.67 11.03 10.99
CA THR A 31 -8.95 12.13 10.06
C THR A 31 -8.29 11.82 8.72
N ALA A 32 -9.09 11.74 7.67
CA ALA A 32 -8.62 11.43 6.32
C ALA A 32 -8.65 12.66 5.42
N THR A 33 -7.63 12.84 4.57
CA THR A 33 -7.64 13.93 3.60
C THR A 33 -7.77 13.42 2.18
N ASN A 34 -8.47 14.20 1.36
CA ASN A 34 -8.59 14.01 -0.08
C ASN A 34 -8.68 15.36 -0.77
N ARG A 35 -8.24 15.41 -2.04
CA ARG A 35 -8.40 16.61 -2.86
C ARG A 35 -9.88 16.87 -3.24
N SER A 36 -10.68 15.80 -3.27
CA SER A 36 -12.10 15.83 -3.63
C SER A 36 -12.97 15.69 -2.39
N GLU A 37 -13.85 16.64 -2.15
CA GLU A 37 -14.84 16.58 -1.07
C GLU A 37 -15.77 15.38 -1.22
N SER A 38 -16.14 15.04 -2.47
CA SER A 38 -17.01 13.89 -2.74
C SER A 38 -16.39 12.57 -2.26
N ARG A 39 -15.07 12.42 -2.45
CA ARG A 39 -14.35 11.24 -1.95
C ARG A 39 -14.28 11.24 -0.41
N GLY A 40 -14.08 12.40 0.17
CA GLY A 40 -14.15 12.55 1.64
C GLY A 40 -15.51 12.13 2.18
N ALA A 41 -16.61 12.63 1.58
CA ALA A 41 -17.97 12.28 2.01
C ALA A 41 -18.24 10.77 1.91
N GLU A 42 -17.74 10.11 0.85
CA GLU A 42 -17.85 8.65 0.67
C GLU A 42 -17.17 7.90 1.84
N LEU A 43 -15.95 8.31 2.20
CA LEU A 43 -15.20 7.69 3.29
C LEU A 43 -15.88 7.92 4.65
N ALA A 44 -16.36 9.14 4.89
CA ALA A 44 -17.09 9.47 6.12
C ALA A 44 -18.35 8.63 6.23
N GLN A 45 -19.12 8.49 5.16
CA GLN A 45 -20.36 7.68 5.12
C GLN A 45 -20.05 6.19 5.37
N ARG A 46 -18.98 5.68 4.76
CA ARG A 46 -18.64 4.25 4.79
C ARG A 46 -18.00 3.80 6.11
N TYR A 47 -17.12 4.63 6.66
CA TYR A 47 -16.27 4.24 7.80
C TYR A 47 -16.52 5.07 9.07
N GLY A 48 -17.27 6.17 8.99
CA GLY A 48 -17.53 7.06 10.12
C GLY A 48 -16.36 7.98 10.51
N VAL A 49 -15.32 8.05 9.66
CA VAL A 49 -14.12 8.86 9.92
C VAL A 49 -14.35 10.35 9.62
N ARG A 50 -13.55 11.20 10.24
CA ARG A 50 -13.54 12.63 9.91
C ARG A 50 -12.79 12.85 8.61
N THR A 51 -13.24 13.83 7.81
CA THR A 51 -12.61 14.13 6.51
C THR A 51 -12.45 15.64 6.32
N THR A 52 -11.37 16.02 5.64
CA THR A 52 -11.09 17.41 5.27
C THR A 52 -10.28 17.44 3.98
N THR A 53 -10.29 18.58 3.27
CA THR A 53 -9.40 18.78 2.11
C THR A 53 -8.09 19.47 2.53
N ASN A 54 -7.96 19.84 3.79
CA ASN A 54 -6.80 20.59 4.31
C ASN A 54 -5.85 19.66 5.08
N ASN A 55 -4.69 19.36 4.52
CA ASN A 55 -3.69 18.50 5.13
C ASN A 55 -3.17 19.06 6.48
N ARG A 56 -2.98 20.38 6.57
CA ARG A 56 -2.50 21.01 7.81
C ARG A 56 -3.49 20.84 8.96
N GLU A 57 -4.78 21.00 8.66
CA GLU A 57 -5.84 20.77 9.66
C GLU A 57 -5.84 19.31 10.15
N ALA A 58 -5.65 18.38 9.23
CA ALA A 58 -5.73 16.93 9.55
C ALA A 58 -4.62 16.46 10.50
N VAL A 59 -3.45 17.13 10.51
CA VAL A 59 -2.30 16.68 11.31
C VAL A 59 -2.20 17.35 12.69
N ARG A 60 -3.16 18.20 13.03
CA ARG A 60 -3.18 18.83 14.36
C ARG A 60 -3.55 17.81 15.44
N ASP A 61 -2.75 17.78 16.49
CA ASP A 61 -2.98 16.96 17.68
C ASP A 61 -3.12 15.45 17.35
N VAL A 62 -2.32 14.95 16.39
CA VAL A 62 -2.29 13.51 16.06
C VAL A 62 -0.99 12.86 16.54
N ASP A 63 -1.03 11.56 16.75
CA ASP A 63 0.14 10.77 17.15
C ASP A 63 0.88 10.22 15.93
N VAL A 64 0.15 9.96 14.84
CA VAL A 64 0.73 9.37 13.63
C VAL A 64 0.07 9.94 12.37
N VAL A 65 0.90 10.15 11.36
CA VAL A 65 0.47 10.64 10.03
C VAL A 65 0.84 9.58 8.98
N LEU A 66 -0.16 8.93 8.40
CA LEU A 66 0.02 8.00 7.29
C LEU A 66 0.04 8.81 5.98
N LEU A 67 1.19 8.87 5.33
CA LEU A 67 1.39 9.58 4.07
C LEU A 67 1.13 8.63 2.89
N CYS A 68 -0.08 8.68 2.34
CA CYS A 68 -0.57 7.78 1.30
C CYS A 68 -0.74 8.48 -0.06
N VAL A 69 -0.10 9.63 -0.23
CA VAL A 69 -0.07 10.36 -1.50
C VAL A 69 0.91 9.70 -2.48
N LYS A 70 0.83 10.09 -3.75
CA LYS A 70 1.76 9.57 -4.78
C LYS A 70 3.20 10.00 -4.50
N PRO A 71 4.19 9.18 -4.85
CA PRO A 71 5.62 9.49 -4.57
C PRO A 71 6.05 10.89 -5.03
N ALA A 72 5.62 11.33 -6.20
CA ALA A 72 5.96 12.66 -6.72
C ALA A 72 5.46 13.82 -5.86
N GLN A 73 4.55 13.58 -4.91
CA GLN A 73 3.94 14.62 -4.08
C GLN A 73 4.44 14.59 -2.63
N ILE A 74 5.20 13.54 -2.25
CA ILE A 74 5.47 13.26 -0.84
C ILE A 74 6.33 14.35 -0.18
N LEU A 75 7.38 14.80 -0.85
CA LEU A 75 8.29 15.81 -0.29
C LEU A 75 7.58 17.16 -0.13
N ASP A 76 6.76 17.56 -1.13
CA ASP A 76 5.96 18.79 -1.05
C ASP A 76 4.95 18.71 0.10
N VAL A 77 4.32 17.55 0.29
CA VAL A 77 3.37 17.35 1.39
C VAL A 77 4.10 17.45 2.73
N ILE A 78 5.24 16.78 2.89
CA ILE A 78 6.03 16.85 4.13
C ILE A 78 6.44 18.29 4.43
N ALA A 79 6.94 19.02 3.43
CA ALA A 79 7.32 20.43 3.58
C ALA A 79 6.11 21.30 3.98
N GLN A 80 4.95 21.05 3.37
CA GLN A 80 3.70 21.77 3.70
C GLN A 80 3.27 21.54 5.16
N LEU A 81 3.51 20.37 5.71
CA LEU A 81 3.13 20.01 7.08
C LEU A 81 4.12 20.56 8.13
N GLY A 82 5.34 20.92 7.73
CA GLY A 82 6.43 21.27 8.64
C GLY A 82 6.09 22.30 9.71
N GLU A 83 5.30 23.32 9.37
CA GLU A 83 4.89 24.35 10.33
C GLU A 83 4.02 23.76 11.46
N GLU A 84 3.06 22.93 11.09
CA GLU A 84 2.13 22.30 12.06
C GLU A 84 2.89 21.28 12.96
N LEU A 85 3.86 20.56 12.38
CA LEU A 85 4.69 19.60 13.11
C LEU A 85 5.61 20.30 14.13
N THR A 86 6.05 21.52 13.83
CA THR A 86 6.94 22.31 14.71
C THR A 86 6.20 22.86 15.93
N VAL A 87 4.94 23.21 15.77
CA VAL A 87 4.12 23.86 16.82
C VAL A 87 3.45 22.82 17.75
N ALA A 88 3.34 21.57 17.30
CA ALA A 88 2.68 20.52 18.07
C ALA A 88 3.42 20.22 19.39
N ASP A 89 2.68 20.06 20.47
CA ASP A 89 3.23 19.66 21.79
C ASP A 89 3.92 18.29 21.74
N THR A 90 3.45 17.43 20.84
CA THR A 90 4.04 16.10 20.57
C THR A 90 4.29 15.96 19.08
N CYS A 91 5.50 15.54 18.72
CA CYS A 91 5.86 15.32 17.31
C CYS A 91 5.28 13.99 16.82
N PRO A 92 4.32 14.00 15.88
CA PRO A 92 3.76 12.74 15.39
C PRO A 92 4.78 11.96 14.55
N VAL A 93 4.61 10.64 14.49
CA VAL A 93 5.41 9.79 13.60
C VAL A 93 4.85 9.90 12.17
N LEU A 94 5.70 10.25 11.21
CA LEU A 94 5.33 10.26 9.79
C LEU A 94 5.59 8.87 9.21
N VAL A 95 4.58 8.22 8.67
CA VAL A 95 4.69 6.87 8.08
C VAL A 95 4.41 6.99 6.58
N SER A 96 5.47 6.88 5.77
CA SER A 96 5.38 7.12 4.32
C SER A 96 5.23 5.82 3.54
N MET A 97 4.20 5.76 2.68
CA MET A 97 3.95 4.65 1.75
C MET A 97 4.53 4.91 0.35
N ALA A 98 5.39 5.94 0.21
CA ALA A 98 5.89 6.38 -1.09
C ALA A 98 7.05 5.51 -1.57
N ALA A 99 6.85 4.79 -2.68
CA ALA A 99 7.92 4.02 -3.32
C ALA A 99 9.02 4.95 -3.86
N GLY A 100 10.27 4.55 -3.73
CA GLY A 100 11.42 5.25 -4.31
C GLY A 100 11.89 6.52 -3.60
N ILE A 101 11.23 6.93 -2.51
CA ILE A 101 11.62 8.12 -1.74
C ILE A 101 12.34 7.66 -0.47
N THR A 102 13.56 8.12 -0.26
CA THR A 102 14.41 7.68 0.85
C THR A 102 14.08 8.40 2.16
N LEU A 103 14.44 7.76 3.28
CA LEU A 103 14.35 8.40 4.60
C LEU A 103 15.15 9.71 4.62
N ALA A 104 16.36 9.70 4.07
CA ALA A 104 17.20 10.91 4.01
C ALA A 104 16.49 12.07 3.29
N SER A 105 15.87 11.79 2.12
CA SER A 105 15.14 12.83 1.36
C SER A 105 13.94 13.37 2.15
N MET A 106 13.25 12.50 2.89
CA MET A 106 12.08 12.92 3.69
C MET A 106 12.53 13.71 4.93
N GLU A 107 13.61 13.28 5.60
CA GLU A 107 14.18 14.00 6.75
C GLU A 107 14.70 15.39 6.35
N GLU A 108 15.22 15.51 5.12
CA GLU A 108 15.68 16.79 4.57
C GLU A 108 14.48 17.72 4.24
N ALA A 109 13.38 17.15 3.79
CA ALA A 109 12.19 17.93 3.40
C ALA A 109 11.40 18.45 4.60
N VAL A 110 11.48 17.80 5.76
CA VAL A 110 10.76 18.24 6.95
C VAL A 110 11.50 19.37 7.64
N SER A 111 10.81 20.51 7.88
CA SER A 111 11.42 21.65 8.57
C SER A 111 11.53 21.46 10.08
N ALA A 112 10.72 20.59 10.67
CA ALA A 112 10.77 20.29 12.11
C ALA A 112 11.89 19.29 12.40
N ALA A 113 12.98 19.77 12.99
CA ALA A 113 14.16 18.93 13.31
C ALA A 113 13.77 17.81 14.28
N GLY A 114 14.26 16.61 14.03
CA GLY A 114 14.01 15.47 14.90
C GLY A 114 12.69 14.74 14.64
N THR A 115 11.96 15.08 13.60
CA THR A 115 10.69 14.40 13.26
C THR A 115 10.93 12.91 12.99
N PRO A 116 10.24 12.01 13.72
CA PRO A 116 10.38 10.56 13.47
C PRO A 116 9.67 10.16 12.18
N ILE A 117 10.39 9.47 11.29
CA ILE A 117 9.85 9.03 9.99
C ILE A 117 10.08 7.53 9.83
N VAL A 118 9.04 6.82 9.39
CA VAL A 118 9.11 5.40 9.01
C VAL A 118 8.76 5.29 7.52
N ARG A 119 9.65 4.66 6.77
CA ARG A 119 9.42 4.34 5.35
C ARG A 119 8.81 2.95 5.25
N VAL A 120 7.69 2.82 4.54
CA VAL A 120 6.97 1.54 4.42
C VAL A 120 6.74 1.23 2.94
N MET A 121 7.01 -0.02 2.57
CA MET A 121 6.64 -0.55 1.25
C MET A 121 5.55 -1.60 1.43
N PRO A 122 4.29 -1.23 1.21
CA PRO A 122 3.19 -2.19 1.22
C PRO A 122 3.03 -2.89 -0.13
N ASN A 123 2.15 -3.89 -0.19
CA ASN A 123 1.73 -4.49 -1.46
C ASN A 123 0.20 -4.59 -1.54
N THR A 124 -0.33 -4.84 -2.75
CA THR A 124 -1.77 -4.79 -3.02
C THR A 124 -2.65 -5.73 -2.17
N PRO A 125 -2.20 -6.92 -1.70
CA PRO A 125 -3.03 -7.74 -0.82
C PRO A 125 -3.43 -7.07 0.49
N MET A 126 -2.79 -5.95 0.88
CA MET A 126 -3.21 -5.15 2.04
C MET A 126 -4.66 -4.68 1.95
N LEU A 127 -5.20 -4.53 0.73
CA LEU A 127 -6.61 -4.17 0.49
C LEU A 127 -7.58 -5.23 1.04
N GLN A 128 -7.08 -6.43 1.34
CA GLN A 128 -7.83 -7.55 1.92
C GLN A 128 -7.28 -7.96 3.29
N GLY A 129 -6.50 -7.11 3.95
CA GLY A 129 -5.88 -7.41 5.24
C GLY A 129 -4.79 -8.49 5.16
N LYS A 130 -4.26 -8.77 3.97
CA LYS A 130 -3.26 -9.81 3.72
C LYS A 130 -1.99 -9.24 3.10
N GLY A 131 -1.69 -8.00 3.45
CA GLY A 131 -0.50 -7.32 2.96
C GLY A 131 0.79 -7.91 3.50
N VAL A 132 1.86 -7.66 2.78
CA VAL A 132 3.23 -7.78 3.28
C VAL A 132 3.79 -6.36 3.24
N LEU A 133 4.18 -5.86 4.41
CA LEU A 133 4.66 -4.50 4.57
C LEU A 133 6.09 -4.54 5.09
N ALA A 134 7.02 -4.01 4.34
CA ALA A 134 8.38 -3.80 4.81
C ALA A 134 8.50 -2.40 5.40
N ALA A 135 9.05 -2.28 6.60
CA ALA A 135 9.19 -1.01 7.31
C ALA A 135 10.66 -0.76 7.65
N ALA A 136 11.13 0.45 7.37
CA ALA A 136 12.46 0.92 7.76
C ALA A 136 12.30 2.20 8.58
N CYS A 137 12.86 2.22 9.78
CA CYS A 137 12.79 3.36 10.70
C CYS A 137 13.90 4.36 10.41
N GLY A 138 13.56 5.65 10.41
CA GLY A 138 14.53 6.75 10.39
C GLY A 138 15.21 6.93 11.74
N ARG A 139 16.23 7.75 11.76
CA ARG A 139 17.14 7.90 12.92
C ARG A 139 16.47 8.50 14.17
N PHE A 140 15.32 9.13 14.03
CA PHE A 140 14.61 9.80 15.14
C PHE A 140 13.45 8.99 15.70
N VAL A 141 13.22 7.77 15.20
CA VAL A 141 12.14 6.88 15.66
C VAL A 141 12.64 6.14 16.90
N ASP A 142 11.97 6.30 18.03
CA ASP A 142 12.26 5.55 19.25
C ASP A 142 11.57 4.16 19.25
N GLU A 143 11.92 3.32 20.22
CA GLU A 143 11.38 1.95 20.32
C GLU A 143 9.86 1.92 20.50
N GLY A 144 9.32 2.82 21.32
CA GLY A 144 7.87 2.89 21.55
C GLY A 144 7.10 3.27 20.30
N GLN A 145 7.61 4.27 19.57
CA GLN A 145 7.05 4.72 18.31
C GLN A 145 7.11 3.60 17.24
N ARG A 146 8.25 2.90 17.18
CA ARG A 146 8.44 1.76 16.27
C ARG A 146 7.37 0.69 16.53
N ASP A 147 7.22 0.27 17.80
CA ASP A 147 6.28 -0.78 18.19
C ASP A 147 4.83 -0.37 17.88
N ASP A 148 4.48 0.88 18.15
CA ASP A 148 3.15 1.42 17.84
C ASP A 148 2.88 1.45 16.34
N VAL A 149 3.88 1.84 15.52
CA VAL A 149 3.76 1.83 14.06
C VAL A 149 3.61 0.39 13.55
N VAL A 150 4.39 -0.55 14.05
CA VAL A 150 4.27 -1.98 13.68
C VAL A 150 2.85 -2.49 14.01
N LYS A 151 2.34 -2.17 15.19
CA LYS A 151 0.98 -2.55 15.60
C LYS A 151 -0.07 -1.96 14.66
N LEU A 152 0.08 -0.67 14.31
CA LEU A 152 -0.82 0.01 13.37
C LEU A 152 -0.79 -0.64 11.98
N LEU A 153 0.40 -0.86 11.43
CA LEU A 153 0.58 -1.46 10.11
C LEU A 153 0.04 -2.91 10.07
N SER A 154 0.10 -3.63 11.19
CA SER A 154 -0.39 -5.01 11.30
C SER A 154 -1.90 -5.14 11.10
N THR A 155 -2.64 -4.03 11.14
CA THR A 155 -4.09 -4.03 10.84
C THR A 155 -4.39 -4.38 9.38
N VAL A 156 -3.39 -4.26 8.48
CA VAL A 156 -3.59 -4.53 7.04
C VAL A 156 -2.69 -5.66 6.51
N GLY A 157 -1.89 -6.31 7.38
CA GLY A 157 -1.04 -7.42 6.94
C GLY A 157 0.09 -7.75 7.89
N GLN A 158 1.07 -8.50 7.41
CA GLN A 158 2.28 -8.85 8.16
C GLN A 158 3.36 -7.78 7.94
N VAL A 159 4.01 -7.37 9.01
CA VAL A 159 5.05 -6.32 8.98
C VAL A 159 6.43 -6.96 9.18
N PHE A 160 7.37 -6.56 8.36
CA PHE A 160 8.78 -6.97 8.44
C PHE A 160 9.65 -5.73 8.56
N GLU A 161 10.37 -5.64 9.65
CA GLU A 161 11.36 -4.57 9.85
C GLU A 161 12.62 -4.93 9.07
N ILE A 162 13.11 -3.97 8.28
CA ILE A 162 14.27 -4.17 7.39
C ILE A 162 15.17 -2.93 7.42
N ALA A 163 16.43 -3.11 7.02
CA ALA A 163 17.29 -1.97 6.73
C ALA A 163 16.79 -1.26 5.46
N GLU A 164 16.86 0.07 5.42
CA GLU A 164 16.37 0.84 4.25
C GLU A 164 17.04 0.39 2.94
N SER A 165 18.29 -0.03 2.99
CA SER A 165 19.06 -0.53 1.83
C SER A 165 18.41 -1.76 1.15
N GLN A 166 17.54 -2.48 1.85
CA GLN A 166 16.81 -3.65 1.32
C GLN A 166 15.49 -3.27 0.64
N MET A 167 15.05 -2.00 0.76
CA MET A 167 13.72 -1.55 0.34
C MET A 167 13.47 -1.74 -1.17
N ASP A 168 14.49 -1.53 -2.01
CA ASP A 168 14.36 -1.69 -3.46
C ASP A 168 14.17 -3.16 -3.85
N ALA A 169 14.88 -4.07 -3.18
CA ALA A 169 14.70 -5.51 -3.38
C ALA A 169 13.28 -5.96 -2.99
N VAL A 170 12.78 -5.46 -1.85
CA VAL A 170 11.40 -5.73 -1.41
C VAL A 170 10.40 -5.17 -2.43
N THR A 171 10.63 -3.96 -2.93
CA THR A 171 9.76 -3.33 -3.93
C THR A 171 9.66 -4.21 -5.18
N ALA A 172 10.81 -4.70 -5.68
CA ALA A 172 10.86 -5.53 -6.88
C ALA A 172 10.13 -6.87 -6.70
N ILE A 173 10.23 -7.50 -5.54
CA ILE A 173 9.69 -8.85 -5.30
C ILE A 173 8.29 -8.79 -4.71
N SER A 174 8.13 -8.18 -3.54
CA SER A 174 6.87 -8.14 -2.81
C SER A 174 5.92 -7.06 -3.33
N GLY A 175 6.44 -5.87 -3.62
CA GLY A 175 5.64 -4.74 -4.11
C GLY A 175 5.06 -5.02 -5.50
N SER A 176 5.92 -5.45 -6.43
CA SER A 176 5.53 -5.71 -7.82
C SER A 176 5.01 -7.13 -8.05
N GLY A 177 5.36 -8.08 -7.19
CA GLY A 177 5.02 -9.50 -7.34
C GLY A 177 3.57 -9.79 -7.69
N PRO A 178 2.59 -9.23 -6.96
CA PRO A 178 1.18 -9.48 -7.28
C PRO A 178 0.80 -9.13 -8.73
N ALA A 179 1.42 -8.09 -9.31
CA ALA A 179 1.16 -7.69 -10.70
C ALA A 179 1.57 -8.78 -11.70
N TYR A 180 2.67 -9.50 -11.42
CA TYR A 180 3.12 -10.60 -12.28
C TYR A 180 2.10 -11.73 -12.30
N PHE A 181 1.54 -12.08 -11.15
CA PHE A 181 0.50 -13.11 -11.05
C PHE A 181 -0.80 -12.66 -11.74
N PHE A 182 -1.17 -11.39 -11.61
CA PHE A 182 -2.34 -10.86 -12.31
C PHE A 182 -2.17 -10.93 -13.84
N LEU A 183 -0.99 -10.61 -14.35
CA LEU A 183 -0.66 -10.70 -15.78
C LEU A 183 -0.79 -12.14 -16.28
N VAL A 184 -0.26 -13.11 -15.51
CA VAL A 184 -0.39 -14.53 -15.85
C VAL A 184 -1.86 -14.96 -15.84
N ALA A 185 -2.61 -14.58 -14.81
CA ALA A 185 -4.04 -14.90 -14.71
C ALA A 185 -4.84 -14.32 -15.89
N GLU A 186 -4.56 -13.07 -16.27
CA GLU A 186 -5.17 -12.39 -17.41
C GLU A 186 -4.89 -13.18 -18.71
N ALA A 187 -3.63 -13.54 -18.95
CA ALA A 187 -3.23 -14.32 -20.13
C ALA A 187 -3.96 -15.68 -20.19
N LEU A 188 -4.12 -16.32 -19.04
CA LEU A 188 -4.86 -17.61 -18.97
C LEU A 188 -6.35 -17.41 -19.26
N VAL A 189 -6.96 -16.37 -18.75
CA VAL A 189 -8.37 -16.02 -19.00
C VAL A 189 -8.57 -15.71 -20.49
N ASP A 190 -7.67 -14.96 -21.10
CA ASP A 190 -7.72 -14.63 -22.54
C ASP A 190 -7.57 -15.88 -23.41
N ALA A 191 -6.63 -16.71 -23.08
CA ALA A 191 -6.44 -18.01 -23.76
C ALA A 191 -7.70 -18.91 -23.65
N UNK A 192 -8.24 -18.85 -22.62
CA UNK A 192 -9.31 -19.49 -22.42
C UNK A 192 -10.38 -19.06 -23.21
N SER A 193 -10.65 -17.88 -23.17
CA SER A 193 -11.71 -17.20 -23.93
C SER A 193 -11.55 -17.38 -25.43
N TRP A 194 -10.34 -17.25 -25.93
CA TRP A 194 -10.00 -17.49 -27.35
C TRP A 194 -10.33 -18.94 -27.74
N TRP A 195 -9.96 -19.89 -26.92
CA TRP A 195 -10.21 -21.32 -27.15
C TRP A 195 -11.71 -21.62 -27.22
N LEU A 196 -12.50 -21.06 -26.31
CA LEU A 196 -13.97 -21.22 -26.29
C LEU A 196 -14.61 -20.62 -27.55
N ARG A 197 -14.16 -19.46 -28.00
CA ARG A 197 -14.66 -18.84 -29.24
C ARG A 197 -14.32 -19.66 -30.48
N ARG A 198 -13.15 -20.26 -30.50
CA ARG A 198 -12.64 -21.00 -31.68
C ARG A 198 -13.27 -22.39 -31.80
N TRP A 199 -13.50 -23.07 -30.69
CA TRP A 199 -13.88 -24.46 -30.69
C TRP A 199 -15.33 -24.70 -30.20
N GLY A 200 -16.05 -23.67 -29.83
CA GLY A 200 -17.44 -23.74 -29.39
C GLY A 200 -17.62 -24.66 -28.18
N THR A 201 -18.82 -25.06 -27.95
CA THR A 201 -19.18 -25.99 -26.87
C THR A 201 -18.85 -27.44 -27.22
N LEU A 202 -17.60 -27.77 -27.51
CA LEU A 202 -17.16 -29.16 -27.52
C LEU A 202 -17.07 -29.63 -26.04
N ALA A 203 -18.19 -29.71 -25.42
CA ALA A 203 -18.32 -29.88 -23.98
C ALA A 203 -18.30 -31.34 -23.54
N SER A 204 -17.48 -32.21 -24.19
CA SER A 204 -17.28 -33.54 -23.61
C SER A 204 -15.81 -33.73 -23.19
N PRO A 205 -15.57 -34.28 -21.99
CA PRO A 205 -14.19 -34.59 -21.55
C PRO A 205 -13.43 -35.50 -22.51
N SER A 206 -14.10 -36.29 -23.30
CA SER A 206 -13.53 -37.18 -24.32
C SER A 206 -13.03 -36.43 -25.55
N ALA A 207 -13.77 -35.44 -26.01
CA ALA A 207 -13.36 -34.56 -27.14
C ALA A 207 -12.12 -33.72 -26.76
N TRP A 208 -12.05 -33.29 -25.51
CA TRP A 208 -10.91 -32.53 -24.97
C TRP A 208 -9.62 -33.36 -24.99
N ARG A 209 -9.69 -34.64 -24.52
CA ARG A 209 -8.55 -35.57 -24.53
C ARG A 209 -8.05 -35.86 -25.95
N ALA A 210 -8.96 -36.00 -26.90
CA ALA A 210 -8.62 -36.30 -28.29
C ALA A 210 -7.91 -35.12 -28.97
N SER A 211 -8.44 -33.90 -28.75
CA SER A 211 -7.85 -32.68 -29.30
C SER A 211 -6.45 -32.41 -28.73
N TRP A 212 -6.27 -32.64 -27.43
CA TRP A 212 -4.98 -32.46 -26.73
C TRP A 212 -3.89 -33.34 -27.29
N ARG A 213 -4.22 -34.63 -27.52
CA ARG A 213 -3.27 -35.63 -28.05
C ARG A 213 -2.84 -35.30 -29.51
N SER A 214 -3.71 -34.70 -30.30
CA SER A 214 -3.39 -34.36 -31.68
C SER A 214 -2.54 -33.07 -31.80
N SER A 215 -2.71 -32.14 -30.85
CA SER A 215 -2.00 -30.87 -30.87
C SER A 215 -0.57 -30.94 -30.34
N TRP A 216 -0.30 -31.93 -29.49
CA TRP A 216 1.02 -32.13 -28.86
C TRP A 216 1.80 -33.30 -29.53
N ARG A 217 1.83 -33.36 -30.87
CA ARG A 217 2.88 -34.15 -31.49
C ARG A 217 4.18 -33.33 -31.34
N VAL A 218 4.90 -33.63 -30.28
CA VAL A 218 6.29 -33.20 -30.12
C VAL A 218 7.04 -33.69 -31.34
N ARG A 219 7.45 -32.78 -32.22
CA ARG A 219 8.47 -33.08 -33.22
C ARG A 219 9.71 -33.53 -32.45
N ARG A 220 9.95 -34.83 -32.42
CA ARG A 220 11.24 -35.32 -31.94
C ARG A 220 12.29 -34.69 -32.87
N LEU A 221 13.01 -33.72 -32.33
CA LEU A 221 14.21 -33.21 -32.97
C LEU A 221 15.18 -34.41 -32.97
N ARG A 222 15.37 -34.98 -34.16
CA ARG A 222 16.46 -35.95 -34.37
C ARG A 222 17.75 -35.13 -34.24
N ALA A 223 18.56 -35.46 -33.24
CA ALA A 223 19.90 -34.93 -33.12
C ALA A 223 20.67 -35.39 -34.38
N PRO A 224 21.38 -34.52 -35.06
CA PRO A 224 22.28 -35.00 -36.14
C PRO A 224 23.40 -35.83 -35.51
N VAL A 225 23.75 -36.92 -36.15
CA VAL A 225 24.90 -37.79 -35.84
C VAL A 225 26.19 -37.05 -36.17
#